data_cd339db97dc20ba7892df42e8f390f98
#
_entry.id   cd339db97dc20ba7892df42e8f390f98
#
_cell.length_a   1.000
_cell.length_b   1.000
_cell.length_c   1.000
_cell.angle_alpha   90.00
_cell.angle_beta   90.00
_cell.angle_gamma   90.00
#
_symmetry.space_group_name_H-M   'P 1'
#
loop_
_entity.id
_entity.type
_entity.pdbx_description
1 polymer ?
#
loop_
_entity_poly.entity_id
_entity_poly.type
_entity_poly.pdbx_seq_one_letter_code
_entity_poly.pdbx_strand_id
1 'polypeptide(L)'
;RLAEVDGEIGEASAQETAAAEGTLHLPLDAVQARSAALRRLKAALQQHLSVLRVYGDILERRDKAETALGEFQRLEEPPPYTIDFLDKMSTALKVKRTDVEAETVSLNTARERVEMERPDIATAKATLNRAEERLRTASQEERETAAFNVETERLLLEANQAELDAASMEVKRSGAYVKTLELDLELARRKTDWVRRQTVFSQEELDVLTARQQTAVDDLALEIEETRKKIETLKAKLPAAEQKAVQETEPEAQDRAKQAVQL
;
A
#
# COMPACT_ATOMS: atom_id res chain seq x y z
N ARG A 1 4.28 12.02 -23.14
CA ARG A 1 5.24 12.60 -22.18
C ARG A 1 6.34 11.61 -21.78
N LEU A 2 6.06 10.31 -21.54
CA LEU A 2 7.11 9.34 -21.17
C LEU A 2 8.26 9.26 -22.19
N ALA A 3 7.96 9.19 -23.48
CA ALA A 3 8.99 9.13 -24.52
C ALA A 3 9.84 10.41 -24.58
N GLU A 4 9.24 11.57 -24.29
CA GLU A 4 9.96 12.84 -24.19
C GLU A 4 10.89 12.85 -22.98
N VAL A 5 10.40 12.42 -21.83
CA VAL A 5 11.20 12.32 -20.58
C VAL A 5 12.36 11.35 -20.75
N ASP A 6 12.18 10.25 -21.50
CA ASP A 6 13.27 9.33 -21.82
C ASP A 6 14.37 9.99 -22.65
N GLY A 7 14.00 10.82 -23.62
CA GLY A 7 14.93 11.64 -24.39
C GLY A 7 15.67 12.65 -23.52
N GLU A 8 14.92 13.39 -22.68
CA GLU A 8 15.48 14.39 -21.75
C GLU A 8 16.44 13.74 -20.71
N ILE A 9 16.19 12.51 -20.26
CA ILE A 9 17.11 11.75 -19.38
C ILE A 9 18.41 11.43 -20.11
N GLY A 10 18.34 11.05 -21.38
CA GLY A 10 19.54 10.82 -22.22
C GLY A 10 20.41 12.08 -22.35
N GLU A 11 19.78 13.21 -22.60
CA GLU A 11 20.46 14.53 -22.69
C GLU A 11 21.06 14.93 -21.33
N ALA A 12 20.31 14.77 -20.23
CA ALA A 12 20.78 15.07 -18.89
C ALA A 12 22.00 14.22 -18.49
N SER A 13 22.02 12.94 -18.88
CA SER A 13 23.17 12.06 -18.65
C SER A 13 24.43 12.51 -19.43
N ALA A 14 24.27 12.98 -20.66
CA ALA A 14 25.38 13.56 -21.43
C ALA A 14 25.87 14.87 -20.78
N GLN A 15 24.95 15.69 -20.26
CA GLN A 15 25.30 16.93 -19.54
C GLN A 15 26.02 16.63 -18.21
N GLU A 16 25.64 15.58 -17.47
CA GLU A 16 26.34 15.13 -16.25
C GLU A 16 27.81 14.79 -16.58
N THR A 17 28.04 14.06 -17.64
CA THR A 17 29.40 13.70 -18.07
C THR A 17 30.19 14.94 -18.42
N ALA A 18 29.63 15.84 -19.24
CA ALA A 18 30.28 17.08 -19.64
C ALA A 18 30.56 18.02 -18.46
N ALA A 19 29.67 18.09 -17.47
CA ALA A 19 29.88 18.87 -16.26
C ALA A 19 30.98 18.28 -15.39
N ALA A 20 31.04 16.94 -15.24
CA ALA A 20 32.10 16.24 -14.53
C ALA A 20 33.49 16.42 -15.16
N GLU A 21 33.55 16.51 -16.49
CA GLU A 21 34.78 16.78 -17.26
C GLU A 21 35.16 18.27 -17.28
N GLY A 22 34.31 19.16 -16.73
CA GLY A 22 34.53 20.60 -16.76
C GLY A 22 34.37 21.26 -18.14
N THR A 23 33.72 20.57 -19.07
CA THR A 23 33.45 21.07 -20.42
C THR A 23 32.12 21.83 -20.50
N LEU A 24 31.25 21.71 -19.47
CA LEU A 24 30.00 22.44 -19.36
C LEU A 24 30.13 23.55 -18.29
N HIS A 25 29.62 24.75 -18.54
CA HIS A 25 29.67 25.88 -17.62
C HIS A 25 28.65 25.78 -16.47
N LEU A 26 27.76 24.78 -16.48
CA LEU A 26 26.79 24.56 -15.44
C LEU A 26 27.42 23.79 -14.27
N PRO A 27 27.05 24.11 -13.00
CA PRO A 27 27.48 23.35 -11.81
C PRO A 27 27.01 21.90 -11.88
N LEU A 28 27.86 20.96 -11.53
CA LEU A 28 27.56 19.52 -11.57
C LEU A 28 26.36 19.16 -10.69
N ASP A 29 26.23 19.76 -9.52
CA ASP A 29 25.11 19.55 -8.60
C ASP A 29 23.76 19.99 -9.21
N ALA A 30 23.73 21.07 -9.97
CA ALA A 30 22.52 21.51 -10.67
C ALA A 30 22.12 20.51 -11.77
N VAL A 31 23.09 19.99 -12.54
CA VAL A 31 22.83 18.99 -13.58
C VAL A 31 22.35 17.67 -12.98
N GLN A 32 22.94 17.24 -11.88
CA GLN A 32 22.50 16.06 -11.11
C GLN A 32 21.10 16.22 -10.56
N ALA A 33 20.75 17.40 -10.03
CA ALA A 33 19.41 17.70 -9.56
C ALA A 33 18.35 17.56 -10.67
N ARG A 34 18.65 18.07 -11.87
CA ARG A 34 17.76 17.93 -13.05
C ARG A 34 17.58 16.46 -13.45
N SER A 35 18.66 15.72 -13.51
CA SER A 35 18.64 14.28 -13.83
C SER A 35 17.82 13.49 -12.84
N ALA A 36 17.96 13.79 -11.54
CA ALA A 36 17.14 13.18 -10.47
C ALA A 36 15.64 13.53 -10.63
N ALA A 37 15.32 14.79 -10.95
CA ALA A 37 13.94 15.23 -11.19
C ALA A 37 13.30 14.49 -12.39
N LEU A 38 14.02 14.34 -13.48
CA LEU A 38 13.57 13.59 -14.66
C LEU A 38 13.33 12.12 -14.38
N ARG A 39 14.23 11.48 -13.62
CA ARG A 39 14.06 10.06 -13.19
C ARG A 39 12.85 9.89 -12.29
N ARG A 40 12.62 10.83 -11.38
CA ARG A 40 11.45 10.85 -10.50
C ARG A 40 10.16 11.01 -11.29
N LEU A 41 10.12 11.97 -12.23
CA LEU A 41 8.98 12.17 -13.13
C LEU A 41 8.68 10.91 -13.94
N LYS A 42 9.70 10.28 -14.53
CA LYS A 42 9.54 9.02 -15.26
C LYS A 42 8.90 7.93 -14.40
N ALA A 43 9.42 7.73 -13.18
CA ALA A 43 8.90 6.72 -12.26
C ALA A 43 7.42 6.98 -11.91
N ALA A 44 7.05 8.23 -11.64
CA ALA A 44 5.67 8.62 -11.36
C ALA A 44 4.73 8.37 -12.55
N LEU A 45 5.13 8.73 -13.76
CA LEU A 45 4.36 8.48 -14.98
C LEU A 45 4.21 6.98 -15.27
N GLN A 46 5.26 6.19 -15.05
CA GLN A 46 5.19 4.73 -15.20
C GLN A 46 4.24 4.10 -14.18
N GLN A 47 4.30 4.55 -12.93
CA GLN A 47 3.38 4.11 -11.89
C GLN A 47 1.94 4.44 -12.27
N HIS A 48 1.66 5.67 -12.71
CA HIS A 48 0.33 6.09 -13.13
C HIS A 48 -0.22 5.19 -14.26
N LEU A 49 0.58 4.92 -15.28
CA LEU A 49 0.17 4.04 -16.39
C LEU A 49 -0.08 2.59 -15.93
N SER A 50 0.73 2.09 -15.00
CA SER A 50 0.55 0.76 -14.44
C SER A 50 -0.80 0.66 -13.71
N VAL A 51 -1.12 1.64 -12.87
CA VAL A 51 -2.39 1.69 -12.13
C VAL A 51 -3.58 1.83 -13.07
N LEU A 52 -3.47 2.63 -14.13
CA LEU A 52 -4.52 2.79 -15.14
C LEU A 52 -4.87 1.47 -15.85
N ARG A 53 -3.86 0.66 -16.19
CA ARG A 53 -4.09 -0.65 -16.81
C ARG A 53 -4.87 -1.58 -15.90
N VAL A 54 -4.40 -1.69 -14.64
CA VAL A 54 -5.07 -2.52 -13.62
C VAL A 54 -6.50 -2.01 -13.36
N TYR A 55 -6.70 -0.70 -13.36
CA TYR A 55 -8.04 -0.11 -13.19
C TYR A 55 -8.99 -0.52 -14.31
N GLY A 56 -8.52 -0.55 -15.58
CA GLY A 56 -9.31 -1.06 -16.71
C GLY A 56 -9.78 -2.50 -16.50
N ASP A 57 -8.86 -3.40 -16.12
CA ASP A 57 -9.16 -4.80 -15.85
C ASP A 57 -10.18 -4.97 -14.69
N ILE A 58 -10.08 -4.11 -13.67
CA ILE A 58 -11.03 -4.13 -12.54
C ILE A 58 -12.42 -3.68 -12.98
N LEU A 59 -12.55 -2.68 -13.85
CA LEU A 59 -13.84 -2.25 -14.38
C LEU A 59 -14.53 -3.38 -15.16
N GLU A 60 -13.79 -4.07 -16.02
CA GLU A 60 -14.33 -5.24 -16.72
C GLU A 60 -14.78 -6.36 -15.77
N ARG A 61 -14.00 -6.59 -14.72
CA ARG A 61 -14.35 -7.57 -13.68
C ARG A 61 -15.61 -7.17 -12.92
N ARG A 62 -15.73 -5.87 -12.59
CA ARG A 62 -16.92 -5.32 -11.93
C ARG A 62 -18.17 -5.55 -12.77
N ASP A 63 -18.10 -5.22 -14.07
CA ASP A 63 -19.24 -5.38 -14.97
C ASP A 63 -19.66 -6.85 -15.10
N LYS A 64 -18.69 -7.78 -15.13
CA LYS A 64 -18.97 -9.23 -15.09
C LYS A 64 -19.61 -9.67 -13.77
N ALA A 65 -19.12 -9.16 -12.63
CA ALA A 65 -19.68 -9.47 -11.31
C ALA A 65 -21.10 -8.91 -11.16
N GLU A 66 -21.37 -7.72 -11.68
CA GLU A 66 -22.69 -7.10 -11.69
C GLU A 66 -23.69 -7.91 -12.55
N THR A 67 -23.26 -8.32 -13.74
CA THR A 67 -24.04 -9.21 -14.61
C THR A 67 -24.34 -10.54 -13.92
N ALA A 68 -23.32 -11.19 -13.36
CA ALA A 68 -23.47 -12.46 -12.67
C ALA A 68 -24.42 -12.37 -11.46
N LEU A 69 -24.37 -11.26 -10.73
CA LEU A 69 -25.29 -10.99 -9.62
C LEU A 69 -26.73 -10.77 -10.10
N GLY A 70 -26.90 -10.04 -11.22
CA GLY A 70 -28.21 -9.77 -11.83
C GLY A 70 -28.88 -11.01 -12.42
N GLU A 71 -28.08 -11.90 -13.01
CA GLU A 71 -28.56 -13.12 -13.66
C GLU A 71 -28.73 -14.29 -12.69
N PHE A 72 -28.23 -14.19 -11.46
CA PHE A 72 -28.31 -15.28 -10.51
C PHE A 72 -29.76 -15.59 -10.10
N GLN A 73 -30.26 -16.75 -10.53
CA GLN A 73 -31.57 -17.28 -10.14
C GLN A 73 -31.45 -18.53 -9.26
N ARG A 74 -30.53 -19.43 -9.60
CA ARG A 74 -30.33 -20.71 -8.92
C ARG A 74 -28.89 -21.21 -9.17
N LEU A 75 -28.46 -22.18 -8.38
CA LEU A 75 -27.25 -22.94 -8.67
C LEU A 75 -27.50 -23.95 -9.82
N GLU A 76 -26.44 -24.30 -10.53
CA GLU A 76 -26.48 -25.32 -11.58
C GLU A 76 -26.74 -26.71 -10.99
N GLU A 77 -26.19 -27.01 -9.81
CA GLU A 77 -26.42 -28.23 -9.08
C GLU A 77 -27.83 -28.25 -8.48
N PRO A 78 -28.63 -29.32 -8.72
CA PRO A 78 -29.97 -29.40 -8.19
C PRO A 78 -29.95 -29.73 -6.67
N PRO A 79 -30.99 -29.28 -5.90
CA PRO A 79 -31.17 -29.69 -4.53
C PRO A 79 -31.65 -31.16 -4.43
N PRO A 80 -31.58 -31.83 -3.27
CA PRO A 80 -31.18 -31.27 -1.97
C PRO A 80 -29.69 -31.17 -1.79
N TYR A 81 -29.26 -30.17 -0.98
CA TYR A 81 -27.84 -29.97 -0.63
C TYR A 81 -27.49 -30.60 0.69
N THR A 82 -26.21 -31.01 0.84
CA THR A 82 -25.66 -31.56 2.07
C THR A 82 -25.16 -30.46 2.99
N ILE A 83 -24.96 -30.78 4.26
CA ILE A 83 -24.34 -29.87 5.24
C ILE A 83 -22.91 -29.50 4.81
N ASP A 84 -22.12 -30.46 4.33
CA ASP A 84 -20.77 -30.21 3.85
C ASP A 84 -20.72 -29.19 2.71
N PHE A 85 -21.73 -29.22 1.82
CA PHE A 85 -21.85 -28.23 0.76
C PHE A 85 -22.17 -26.83 1.31
N LEU A 86 -23.11 -26.75 2.26
CA LEU A 86 -23.43 -25.49 2.94
C LEU A 86 -22.23 -24.92 3.72
N ASP A 87 -21.44 -25.79 4.36
CA ASP A 87 -20.24 -25.36 5.10
C ASP A 87 -19.16 -24.81 4.15
N LYS A 88 -18.91 -25.47 3.02
CA LYS A 88 -18.02 -24.95 1.96
C LYS A 88 -18.48 -23.58 1.46
N MET A 89 -19.77 -23.41 1.20
CA MET A 89 -20.32 -22.12 0.76
C MET A 89 -20.18 -21.03 1.83
N SER A 90 -20.43 -21.39 3.09
CA SER A 90 -20.30 -20.50 4.24
C SER A 90 -18.84 -20.08 4.45
N THR A 91 -17.90 -21.01 4.26
CA THR A 91 -16.47 -20.72 4.35
C THR A 91 -16.03 -19.80 3.21
N ALA A 92 -16.46 -20.06 1.98
CA ALA A 92 -16.20 -19.18 0.84
C ALA A 92 -16.76 -17.77 1.06
N LEU A 93 -17.94 -17.65 1.65
CA LEU A 93 -18.56 -16.37 2.01
C LEU A 93 -17.69 -15.60 3.05
N LYS A 94 -17.16 -16.29 4.07
CA LYS A 94 -16.25 -15.68 5.05
C LYS A 94 -14.99 -15.15 4.40
N VAL A 95 -14.36 -15.93 3.50
CA VAL A 95 -13.16 -15.49 2.76
C VAL A 95 -13.46 -14.22 1.97
N LYS A 96 -14.57 -14.20 1.20
CA LYS A 96 -14.99 -13.00 0.45
C LYS A 96 -15.17 -11.77 1.32
N ARG A 97 -15.70 -11.95 2.53
CA ARG A 97 -15.84 -10.86 3.49
C ARG A 97 -14.48 -10.32 3.95
N THR A 98 -13.56 -11.22 4.27
CA THR A 98 -12.19 -10.82 4.64
C THR A 98 -11.48 -10.09 3.49
N ASP A 99 -11.70 -10.51 2.23
CA ASP A 99 -11.14 -9.83 1.06
C ASP A 99 -11.64 -8.38 0.95
N VAL A 100 -12.95 -8.14 1.16
CA VAL A 100 -13.53 -6.78 1.20
C VAL A 100 -12.91 -5.94 2.31
N GLU A 101 -12.81 -6.50 3.51
CA GLU A 101 -12.22 -5.81 4.67
C GLU A 101 -10.75 -5.42 4.40
N ALA A 102 -9.95 -6.34 3.86
CA ALA A 102 -8.54 -6.10 3.52
C ALA A 102 -8.38 -5.00 2.47
N GLU A 103 -9.15 -5.06 1.37
CA GLU A 103 -9.05 -4.02 0.33
C GLU A 103 -9.60 -2.67 0.79
N THR A 104 -10.56 -2.66 1.72
CA THR A 104 -11.03 -1.40 2.34
C THR A 104 -9.90 -0.72 3.13
N VAL A 105 -9.06 -1.48 3.82
CA VAL A 105 -7.85 -0.94 4.48
C VAL A 105 -6.89 -0.37 3.44
N SER A 106 -6.64 -1.09 2.34
CA SER A 106 -5.79 -0.63 1.23
C SER A 106 -6.31 0.68 0.62
N LEU A 107 -7.62 0.81 0.43
CA LEU A 107 -8.26 2.05 -0.04
C LEU A 107 -8.02 3.22 0.91
N ASN A 108 -8.12 3.00 2.22
CA ASN A 108 -7.88 4.04 3.21
C ASN A 108 -6.40 4.48 3.20
N THR A 109 -5.47 3.54 3.13
CA THR A 109 -4.03 3.84 2.99
C THR A 109 -3.74 4.65 1.71
N ALA A 110 -4.38 4.31 0.59
CA ALA A 110 -4.25 5.08 -0.65
C ALA A 110 -4.79 6.51 -0.50
N ARG A 111 -5.90 6.72 0.23
CA ARG A 111 -6.44 8.05 0.54
C ARG A 111 -5.49 8.88 1.40
N GLU A 112 -4.94 8.27 2.45
CA GLU A 112 -3.95 8.92 3.32
C GLU A 112 -2.72 9.36 2.51
N ARG A 113 -2.25 8.54 1.58
CA ARG A 113 -1.14 8.89 0.69
C ARG A 113 -1.45 10.15 -0.15
N VAL A 114 -2.64 10.27 -0.72
CA VAL A 114 -3.06 11.47 -1.46
C VAL A 114 -2.99 12.72 -0.57
N GLU A 115 -3.42 12.63 0.68
CA GLU A 115 -3.36 13.77 1.60
C GLU A 115 -1.93 14.12 2.00
N MET A 116 -1.02 13.14 2.08
CA MET A 116 0.40 13.37 2.35
C MET A 116 1.13 14.04 1.17
N GLU A 117 0.77 13.73 -0.07
CA GLU A 117 1.44 14.28 -1.26
C GLU A 117 0.95 15.70 -1.66
N ARG A 118 -0.22 16.12 -1.21
CA ARG A 118 -0.76 17.46 -1.50
C ARG A 118 0.13 18.63 -1.04
N PRO A 119 0.71 18.64 0.17
CA PRO A 119 1.60 19.71 0.63
C PRO A 119 2.85 19.85 -0.24
N ASP A 120 3.34 18.76 -0.84
CA ASP A 120 4.57 18.77 -1.65
C ASP A 120 4.39 19.61 -2.92
N ILE A 121 3.19 19.63 -3.49
CA ILE A 121 2.88 20.51 -4.63
C ILE A 121 2.93 21.99 -4.22
N ALA A 122 2.41 22.33 -3.04
CA ALA A 122 2.45 23.72 -2.55
C ALA A 122 3.91 24.14 -2.31
N THR A 123 4.71 23.26 -1.74
CA THR A 123 6.14 23.47 -1.52
C THR A 123 6.89 23.62 -2.83
N ALA A 124 6.68 22.73 -3.81
CA ALA A 124 7.30 22.80 -5.12
C ALA A 124 6.93 24.09 -5.89
N LYS A 125 5.67 24.53 -5.81
CA LYS A 125 5.26 25.83 -6.36
C LYS A 125 5.98 27.00 -5.70
N ALA A 126 6.16 26.96 -4.38
CA ALA A 126 6.88 28.02 -3.68
C ALA A 126 8.37 28.05 -4.02
N THR A 127 9.01 26.89 -4.25
CA THR A 127 10.42 26.82 -4.69
C THR A 127 10.57 27.32 -6.12
N LEU A 128 9.68 26.91 -7.02
CA LEU A 128 9.67 27.41 -8.39
C LEU A 128 9.54 28.95 -8.43
N ASN A 129 8.60 29.52 -7.69
CA ASN A 129 8.44 30.98 -7.63
C ASN A 129 9.73 31.69 -7.14
N ARG A 130 10.41 31.11 -6.16
CA ARG A 130 11.72 31.64 -5.67
C ARG A 130 12.80 31.52 -6.74
N ALA A 131 12.84 30.42 -7.48
CA ALA A 131 13.80 30.25 -8.59
C ALA A 131 13.55 31.25 -9.71
N GLU A 132 12.27 31.50 -10.08
CA GLU A 132 11.89 32.50 -11.07
C GLU A 132 12.26 33.93 -10.64
N GLU A 133 12.12 34.25 -9.35
CA GLU A 133 12.54 35.54 -8.82
C GLU A 133 14.07 35.70 -8.85
N ARG A 134 14.82 34.65 -8.50
CA ARG A 134 16.28 34.65 -8.64
C ARG A 134 16.71 34.88 -10.10
N LEU A 135 16.03 34.23 -11.07
CA LEU A 135 16.32 34.44 -12.49
C LEU A 135 16.08 35.90 -12.91
N ARG A 136 15.06 36.57 -12.38
CA ARG A 136 14.77 37.98 -12.69
C ARG A 136 15.83 38.92 -12.17
N THR A 137 16.45 38.59 -11.03
CA THR A 137 17.47 39.42 -10.37
C THR A 137 18.90 39.01 -10.67
N ALA A 138 19.11 37.90 -11.40
CA ALA A 138 20.42 37.35 -11.73
C ALA A 138 21.23 38.28 -12.64
N SER A 139 22.53 38.35 -12.33
CA SER A 139 23.54 38.99 -13.22
C SER A 139 23.65 38.21 -14.56
N GLN A 140 24.33 38.82 -15.52
CA GLN A 140 24.49 38.17 -16.83
C GLN A 140 25.26 36.85 -16.76
N GLU A 141 26.22 36.74 -15.85
CA GLU A 141 27.02 35.55 -15.60
C GLU A 141 26.23 34.42 -14.93
N GLU A 142 25.31 34.76 -14.04
CA GLU A 142 24.49 33.80 -13.29
C GLU A 142 23.20 33.37 -13.99
N ARG A 143 22.85 34.08 -15.06
CA ARG A 143 21.53 33.95 -15.72
C ARG A 143 21.31 32.57 -16.32
N GLU A 144 22.34 31.95 -16.88
CA GLU A 144 22.25 30.61 -17.47
C GLU A 144 21.96 29.56 -16.37
N THR A 145 22.73 29.61 -15.30
CA THR A 145 22.51 28.70 -14.12
C THR A 145 21.14 28.93 -13.47
N ALA A 146 20.71 30.19 -13.33
CA ALA A 146 19.41 30.51 -12.77
C ALA A 146 18.26 30.01 -13.67
N ALA A 147 18.38 30.14 -14.99
CA ALA A 147 17.40 29.60 -15.93
C ALA A 147 17.33 28.08 -15.88
N PHE A 148 18.49 27.42 -15.81
CA PHE A 148 18.56 25.97 -15.65
C PHE A 148 17.88 25.48 -14.35
N ASN A 149 18.08 26.20 -13.26
CA ASN A 149 17.43 25.88 -11.97
C ASN A 149 15.89 26.07 -12.06
N VAL A 150 15.39 27.09 -12.77
CA VAL A 150 13.95 27.25 -12.99
C VAL A 150 13.36 26.04 -13.73
N GLU A 151 14.03 25.57 -14.78
CA GLU A 151 13.57 24.37 -15.50
C GLU A 151 13.61 23.12 -14.62
N THR A 152 14.62 22.98 -13.77
CA THR A 152 14.71 21.89 -12.80
C THR A 152 13.55 21.92 -11.79
N GLU A 153 13.21 23.10 -11.25
CA GLU A 153 12.08 23.26 -10.32
C GLU A 153 10.72 23.01 -11.00
N ARG A 154 10.59 23.32 -12.31
CA ARG A 154 9.40 22.96 -13.10
C ARG A 154 9.25 21.45 -13.24
N LEU A 155 10.35 20.74 -13.51
CA LEU A 155 10.36 19.28 -13.59
C LEU A 155 10.00 18.64 -12.22
N LEU A 156 10.50 19.21 -11.12
CA LEU A 156 10.13 18.75 -9.76
C LEU A 156 8.65 18.97 -9.47
N LEU A 157 8.09 20.11 -9.87
CA LEU A 157 6.65 20.36 -9.76
C LEU A 157 5.84 19.38 -10.61
N GLU A 158 6.27 19.11 -11.85
CA GLU A 158 5.63 18.14 -12.74
C GLU A 158 5.71 16.72 -12.14
N ALA A 159 6.84 16.35 -11.55
CA ALA A 159 7.01 15.07 -10.86
C ALA A 159 6.06 14.91 -9.68
N ASN A 160 6.00 15.91 -8.78
CA ASN A 160 5.07 15.90 -7.64
C ASN A 160 3.60 15.83 -8.11
N GLN A 161 3.27 16.47 -9.21
CA GLN A 161 1.93 16.43 -9.78
C GLN A 161 1.60 15.05 -10.35
N ALA A 162 2.54 14.42 -11.04
CA ALA A 162 2.41 13.06 -11.57
C ALA A 162 2.31 12.01 -10.43
N GLU A 163 3.02 12.20 -9.31
CA GLU A 163 2.91 11.35 -8.12
C GLU A 163 1.53 11.47 -7.47
N LEU A 164 1.01 12.69 -7.31
CA LEU A 164 -0.35 12.91 -6.80
C LEU A 164 -1.41 12.32 -7.73
N ASP A 165 -1.24 12.44 -9.05
CA ASP A 165 -2.14 11.85 -10.04
C ASP A 165 -2.11 10.32 -9.95
N ALA A 166 -0.92 9.71 -9.80
CA ALA A 166 -0.76 8.28 -9.60
C ALA A 166 -1.42 7.80 -8.30
N ALA A 167 -1.21 8.52 -7.19
CA ALA A 167 -1.85 8.23 -5.91
C ALA A 167 -3.38 8.38 -5.98
N SER A 168 -3.87 9.43 -6.65
CA SER A 168 -5.31 9.65 -6.89
C SER A 168 -5.94 8.55 -7.74
N MET A 169 -5.18 8.04 -8.71
CA MET A 169 -5.63 6.92 -9.55
C MET A 169 -5.66 5.61 -8.77
N GLU A 170 -4.71 5.42 -7.83
CA GLU A 170 -4.72 4.28 -6.91
C GLU A 170 -5.97 4.27 -6.03
N VAL A 171 -6.41 5.43 -5.52
CA VAL A 171 -7.69 5.55 -4.80
C VAL A 171 -8.88 5.10 -5.66
N LYS A 172 -8.90 5.51 -6.93
CA LYS A 172 -9.96 5.09 -7.87
C LYS A 172 -9.90 3.58 -8.13
N ARG A 173 -8.71 3.03 -8.34
CA ARG A 173 -8.48 1.60 -8.53
C ARG A 173 -8.97 0.78 -7.34
N SER A 174 -8.48 1.10 -6.13
CA SER A 174 -8.90 0.40 -4.91
C SER A 174 -10.39 0.57 -4.64
N GLY A 175 -10.95 1.75 -4.86
CA GLY A 175 -12.39 1.99 -4.72
C GLY A 175 -13.24 1.16 -5.68
N ALA A 176 -12.81 1.00 -6.93
CA ALA A 176 -13.48 0.14 -7.89
C ALA A 176 -13.34 -1.33 -7.52
N TYR A 177 -12.18 -1.74 -7.00
CA TYR A 177 -11.94 -3.12 -6.59
C TYR A 177 -12.76 -3.50 -5.35
N VAL A 178 -12.86 -2.62 -4.34
CA VAL A 178 -13.79 -2.82 -3.21
C VAL A 178 -15.21 -3.07 -3.71
N LYS A 179 -15.71 -2.25 -4.64
CA LYS A 179 -17.04 -2.45 -5.22
C LYS A 179 -17.19 -3.78 -5.94
N THR A 180 -16.16 -4.22 -6.66
CA THR A 180 -16.16 -5.54 -7.32
C THR A 180 -16.25 -6.67 -6.30
N LEU A 181 -15.46 -6.58 -5.21
CA LEU A 181 -15.48 -7.56 -4.13
C LEU A 181 -16.81 -7.55 -3.36
N GLU A 182 -17.45 -6.41 -3.18
CA GLU A 182 -18.80 -6.30 -2.58
C GLU A 182 -19.86 -7.00 -3.44
N LEU A 183 -19.80 -6.88 -4.77
CA LEU A 183 -20.67 -7.60 -5.69
C LEU A 183 -20.45 -9.12 -5.61
N ASP A 184 -19.20 -9.55 -5.61
CA ASP A 184 -18.82 -10.95 -5.43
C ASP A 184 -19.30 -11.51 -4.06
N LEU A 185 -19.19 -10.71 -3.00
CA LEU A 185 -19.67 -11.06 -1.66
C LEU A 185 -21.19 -11.22 -1.63
N GLU A 186 -21.92 -10.28 -2.25
CA GLU A 186 -23.39 -10.35 -2.32
C GLU A 186 -23.85 -11.56 -3.15
N LEU A 187 -23.17 -11.88 -4.25
CA LEU A 187 -23.43 -13.08 -5.03
C LEU A 187 -23.17 -14.34 -4.20
N ALA A 188 -22.05 -14.41 -3.48
CA ALA A 188 -21.74 -15.52 -2.61
C ALA A 188 -22.78 -15.67 -1.48
N ARG A 189 -23.25 -14.56 -0.91
CA ARG A 189 -24.34 -14.54 0.08
C ARG A 189 -25.62 -15.10 -0.48
N ARG A 190 -26.07 -14.65 -1.65
CA ARG A 190 -27.29 -15.16 -2.30
C ARG A 190 -27.20 -16.66 -2.59
N LYS A 191 -26.03 -17.12 -3.07
CA LYS A 191 -25.77 -18.55 -3.28
C LYS A 191 -25.84 -19.34 -1.98
N THR A 192 -25.20 -18.85 -0.93
CA THR A 192 -25.22 -19.51 0.41
C THR A 192 -26.62 -19.54 1.00
N ASP A 193 -27.39 -18.45 0.88
CA ASP A 193 -28.76 -18.41 1.37
C ASP A 193 -29.71 -19.31 0.56
N TRP A 194 -29.45 -19.46 -0.74
CA TRP A 194 -30.16 -20.44 -1.59
C TRP A 194 -29.90 -21.88 -1.10
N VAL A 195 -28.64 -22.23 -0.92
CA VAL A 195 -28.23 -23.55 -0.43
C VAL A 195 -28.84 -23.83 0.94
N ARG A 196 -28.74 -22.88 1.88
CA ARG A 196 -29.28 -23.02 3.25
C ARG A 196 -30.75 -23.36 3.29
N ARG A 197 -31.58 -22.79 2.41
CA ARG A 197 -33.02 -23.04 2.35
C ARG A 197 -33.37 -24.42 1.83
N GLN A 198 -32.45 -25.07 1.12
CA GLN A 198 -32.67 -26.35 0.44
C GLN A 198 -31.75 -27.46 0.96
N THR A 199 -31.02 -27.19 2.04
CA THR A 199 -30.22 -28.20 2.74
C THR A 199 -31.12 -29.09 3.55
N VAL A 200 -30.96 -30.38 3.35
CA VAL A 200 -31.64 -31.43 4.12
C VAL A 200 -30.63 -32.05 5.08
N PHE A 201 -30.99 -32.12 6.32
CA PHE A 201 -30.14 -32.69 7.39
C PHE A 201 -30.52 -34.15 7.60
N SER A 202 -29.58 -35.07 7.40
CA SER A 202 -29.71 -36.43 7.91
C SER A 202 -29.23 -36.49 9.38
N GLN A 203 -29.77 -37.45 10.16
CA GLN A 203 -29.34 -37.62 11.55
C GLN A 203 -27.85 -38.00 11.62
N GLU A 204 -27.35 -38.81 10.67
CA GLU A 204 -25.97 -39.22 10.59
C GLU A 204 -25.03 -38.03 10.33
N GLU A 205 -25.42 -37.08 9.46
CA GLU A 205 -24.64 -35.87 9.21
C GLU A 205 -24.58 -34.96 10.45
N LEU A 206 -25.67 -34.84 11.18
CA LEU A 206 -25.71 -34.09 12.44
C LEU A 206 -24.80 -34.70 13.50
N ASP A 207 -24.81 -36.03 13.64
CA ASP A 207 -23.94 -36.74 14.57
C ASP A 207 -22.46 -36.58 14.22
N VAL A 208 -22.11 -36.67 12.95
CA VAL A 208 -20.72 -36.41 12.46
C VAL A 208 -20.29 -34.97 12.71
N LEU A 209 -21.16 -34.00 12.45
CA LEU A 209 -20.85 -32.60 12.71
C LEU A 209 -20.68 -32.29 14.18
N THR A 210 -21.55 -32.86 15.02
CA THR A 210 -21.47 -32.71 16.47
C THR A 210 -20.16 -33.27 17.01
N ALA A 211 -19.75 -34.45 16.50
CA ALA A 211 -18.47 -35.06 16.89
C ALA A 211 -17.26 -34.19 16.41
N ARG A 212 -17.29 -33.64 15.19
CA ARG A 212 -16.24 -32.73 14.70
C ARG A 212 -16.17 -31.44 15.51
N GLN A 213 -17.31 -30.84 15.85
CA GLN A 213 -17.33 -29.64 16.67
C GLN A 213 -16.78 -29.90 18.06
N GLN A 214 -17.13 -31.06 18.68
CA GLN A 214 -16.59 -31.43 19.96
C GLN A 214 -15.07 -31.60 19.92
N THR A 215 -14.54 -32.30 18.91
CA THR A 215 -13.10 -32.42 18.72
C THR A 215 -12.42 -31.05 18.57
N ALA A 216 -12.98 -30.15 17.77
CA ALA A 216 -12.41 -28.80 17.59
C ALA A 216 -12.45 -27.98 18.89
N VAL A 217 -13.48 -28.12 19.70
CA VAL A 217 -13.57 -27.47 21.01
C VAL A 217 -12.52 -28.04 21.97
N ASP A 218 -12.32 -29.35 21.97
CA ASP A 218 -11.32 -30.01 22.79
C ASP A 218 -9.89 -29.60 22.39
N ASP A 219 -9.60 -29.53 21.08
CA ASP A 219 -8.31 -29.06 20.55
C ASP A 219 -8.03 -27.61 20.95
N LEU A 220 -9.03 -26.71 20.79
CA LEU A 220 -8.91 -25.31 21.22
C LEU A 220 -8.72 -25.18 22.74
N ALA A 221 -9.38 -26.02 23.52
CA ALA A 221 -9.17 -26.02 24.95
C ALA A 221 -7.76 -26.41 25.37
N LEU A 222 -7.14 -27.37 24.64
CA LEU A 222 -5.74 -27.75 24.84
C LEU A 222 -4.79 -26.61 24.41
N GLU A 223 -5.03 -25.97 23.28
CA GLU A 223 -4.22 -24.80 22.84
C GLU A 223 -4.29 -23.63 23.84
N ILE A 224 -5.48 -23.36 24.37
CA ILE A 224 -5.67 -22.34 25.41
C ILE A 224 -4.86 -22.69 26.66
N GLU A 225 -4.90 -23.94 27.09
CA GLU A 225 -4.15 -24.39 28.28
C GLU A 225 -2.62 -24.31 28.06
N GLU A 226 -2.15 -24.72 26.89
CA GLU A 226 -0.73 -24.57 26.52
C GLU A 226 -0.29 -23.09 26.47
N THR A 227 -1.13 -22.25 25.90
CA THR A 227 -0.84 -20.81 25.80
C THR A 227 -0.82 -20.17 27.20
N ARG A 228 -1.73 -20.56 28.10
CA ARG A 228 -1.70 -20.13 29.49
C ARG A 228 -0.42 -20.55 30.21
N LYS A 229 0.02 -21.79 30.05
CA LYS A 229 1.30 -22.29 30.63
C LYS A 229 2.51 -21.51 30.09
N LYS A 230 2.51 -21.17 28.79
CA LYS A 230 3.54 -20.30 28.18
C LYS A 230 3.53 -18.89 28.79
N ILE A 231 2.36 -18.31 28.96
CA ILE A 231 2.20 -16.99 29.58
C ILE A 231 2.69 -17.01 31.04
N GLU A 232 2.34 -18.02 31.83
CA GLU A 232 2.84 -18.16 33.21
C GLU A 232 4.34 -18.32 33.27
N THR A 233 4.92 -19.12 32.37
CA THR A 233 6.38 -19.30 32.27
C THR A 233 7.08 -17.98 31.89
N LEU A 234 6.51 -17.20 30.97
CA LEU A 234 7.06 -15.90 30.60
C LEU A 234 6.93 -14.87 31.73
N LYS A 235 5.79 -14.84 32.42
CA LYS A 235 5.59 -14.01 33.61
C LYS A 235 6.58 -14.33 34.73
N ALA A 236 6.87 -15.60 34.93
CA ALA A 236 7.88 -16.03 35.92
C ALA A 236 9.32 -15.61 35.54
N LYS A 237 9.63 -15.50 34.25
CA LYS A 237 10.94 -15.07 33.73
C LYS A 237 11.09 -13.55 33.67
N LEU A 238 9.99 -12.80 33.64
CA LEU A 238 9.99 -11.34 33.48
C LEU A 238 10.81 -10.63 34.58
N PRO A 239 10.65 -10.93 35.90
CA PRO A 239 11.42 -10.27 36.96
C PRO A 239 12.93 -10.49 36.83
N ALA A 240 13.35 -11.67 36.39
CA ALA A 240 14.76 -11.98 36.19
C ALA A 240 15.34 -11.25 34.96
N ALA A 241 14.54 -11.04 33.92
CA ALA A 241 14.94 -10.26 32.76
C ALA A 241 15.00 -8.75 33.06
N GLU A 242 14.07 -8.25 33.87
CA GLU A 242 14.06 -6.86 34.34
C GLU A 242 15.27 -6.58 35.24
N GLN A 243 15.61 -7.48 36.16
CA GLN A 243 16.81 -7.35 37.00
C GLN A 243 18.10 -7.38 36.17
N LYS A 244 18.21 -8.22 35.14
CA LYS A 244 19.33 -8.22 34.23
C LYS A 244 19.43 -6.91 33.42
N ALA A 245 18.34 -6.41 32.89
CA ALA A 245 18.33 -5.14 32.18
C ALA A 245 18.74 -3.96 33.04
N VAL A 246 18.33 -3.94 34.31
CA VAL A 246 18.77 -2.92 35.28
C VAL A 246 20.28 -3.05 35.56
N GLN A 247 20.79 -4.26 35.75
CA GLN A 247 22.22 -4.49 36.01
C GLN A 247 23.10 -4.18 34.80
N GLU A 248 22.64 -4.34 33.59
CA GLU A 248 23.36 -4.00 32.36
C GLU A 248 23.36 -2.50 32.07
N THR A 249 22.36 -1.74 32.55
CA THR A 249 22.29 -0.28 32.36
C THR A 249 23.00 0.52 33.47
N GLU A 250 23.17 -0.03 34.68
CA GLU A 250 23.87 0.64 35.78
C GLU A 250 25.35 0.98 35.50
N PRO A 251 26.17 0.11 34.89
CA PRO A 251 27.60 0.46 34.67
C PRO A 251 27.77 1.58 33.64
N GLU A 252 26.93 1.62 32.59
CA GLU A 252 26.97 2.71 31.59
C GLU A 252 26.50 4.06 32.17
N ALA A 253 25.53 4.06 33.07
CA ALA A 253 25.06 5.27 33.74
C ALA A 253 26.11 5.82 34.74
N GLN A 254 26.80 4.94 35.45
CA GLN A 254 27.90 5.33 36.37
C GLN A 254 29.12 5.87 35.61
N ASP A 255 29.47 5.30 34.47
CA ASP A 255 30.61 5.78 33.69
C ASP A 255 30.32 7.14 33.03
N ARG A 256 29.10 7.38 32.55
CA ARG A 256 28.65 8.71 32.08
C ARG A 256 28.65 9.77 33.22
N ALA A 257 28.21 9.38 34.41
CA ALA A 257 28.24 10.27 35.56
C ALA A 257 29.67 10.59 36.01
N LYS A 258 30.61 9.63 35.97
CA LYS A 258 32.03 9.86 36.26
C LYS A 258 32.71 10.75 35.24
N GLN A 259 32.38 10.62 33.95
CA GLN A 259 32.89 11.50 32.89
C GLN A 259 32.37 12.93 33.00
N ALA A 260 31.14 13.13 33.47
CA ALA A 260 30.55 14.46 33.67
C ALA A 260 31.13 15.23 34.88
N VAL A 261 31.77 14.55 35.80
CA VAL A 261 32.44 15.17 36.99
C VAL A 261 33.90 15.52 36.72
N GLN A 262 34.48 15.05 35.60
CA GLN A 262 35.86 15.34 35.20
C GLN A 262 36.00 16.49 34.18
N LEU A 263 34.90 17.11 33.77
CA LEU A 263 34.82 18.35 32.98
C LEU A 263 34.41 19.54 33.84
#